data_5e5272e6c408fdeb9c57a04799521e14
#
_entry.id   5e5272e6c408fdeb9c57a04799521e14
#
_cell.length_a   1.000
_cell.length_b   1.000
_cell.length_c   1.000
_cell.angle_alpha   90.00
_cell.angle_beta   90.00
_cell.angle_gamma   90.00
#
_symmetry.space_group_name_H-M   'P 1'
#
loop_
_entity.id
_entity.type
_entity.pdbx_description
1 polymer ?
#
loop_
_entity_poly.entity_id
_entity_poly.type
_entity_poly.pdbx_seq_one_letter_code
_entity_poly.pdbx_strand_id
1 'polypeptide(L)'
;MLLLCVGLAESAAQPVDGDAVIARLAKRSLLLDVHGRGERALAVGERGHVLLSTDGGKNWQQVAAPTRRTLTGVFLVDDQTAWAVGHQSVILKSGDGGETWAKANVENDPETAYLDVLFLDVKTGFIVGSYGKFLLTSDGGNNWTEAKQDDDPHFSHIIATPDGSLWLSGEYGTVRRSGDRAKRWEPLAMPYEGTFFGALPLDKGGAVVFGLRGNIFRSGDGGEWLKIESPTKALLHGGLALADGRLVLTAAPGQLLVSADEGRTFRRAAIAADVTATATSLWQAADGGVLLTSDKGVHRLELADLKTEAAK
;
A
#
# COMPACT_ATOMS: atom_id res chain seq x y z
N MET A 1 -37.87 37.50 -34.75
CA MET A 1 -38.23 36.13 -34.34
C MET A 1 -36.90 35.40 -34.12
N LEU A 2 -36.41 35.46 -32.85
CA LEU A 2 -35.12 34.92 -32.46
C LEU A 2 -35.38 33.53 -31.84
N LEU A 3 -34.94 32.45 -32.51
CA LEU A 3 -34.98 31.10 -31.97
C LEU A 3 -33.79 30.95 -30.96
N LEU A 4 -34.10 30.84 -29.66
CA LEU A 4 -33.17 30.37 -28.67
C LEU A 4 -33.05 28.84 -28.78
N CYS A 5 -31.95 28.34 -29.32
CA CYS A 5 -31.54 26.96 -29.13
C CYS A 5 -30.98 26.78 -27.72
N VAL A 6 -31.80 26.29 -26.80
CA VAL A 6 -31.35 25.77 -25.52
C VAL A 6 -30.75 24.39 -25.80
N GLY A 7 -29.43 24.33 -25.88
CA GLY A 7 -28.71 23.06 -25.88
C GLY A 7 -28.83 22.41 -24.51
N LEU A 8 -29.60 21.36 -24.41
CA LEU A 8 -29.58 20.43 -23.29
C LEU A 8 -28.21 19.74 -23.34
N ALA A 9 -27.31 20.14 -22.43
CA ALA A 9 -26.13 19.34 -22.14
C ALA A 9 -26.64 18.02 -21.50
N GLU A 10 -26.63 16.95 -22.27
CA GLU A 10 -26.77 15.61 -21.72
C GLU A 10 -25.62 15.43 -20.73
N SER A 11 -25.95 15.41 -19.44
CA SER A 11 -25.04 14.90 -18.41
C SER A 11 -24.74 13.46 -18.77
N ALA A 12 -23.55 13.20 -19.30
CA ALA A 12 -23.08 11.84 -19.52
C ALA A 12 -23.17 11.12 -18.17
N ALA A 13 -24.09 10.17 -18.06
CA ALA A 13 -24.21 9.34 -16.88
C ALA A 13 -22.84 8.70 -16.61
N GLN A 14 -22.29 8.91 -15.43
CA GLN A 14 -21.05 8.26 -15.02
C GLN A 14 -21.24 6.75 -15.22
N PRO A 15 -20.27 6.05 -15.84
CA PRO A 15 -20.41 4.62 -16.08
C PRO A 15 -20.66 3.94 -14.74
N VAL A 16 -21.75 3.19 -14.64
CA VAL A 16 -22.08 2.39 -13.47
C VAL A 16 -20.92 1.44 -13.22
N ASP A 17 -20.37 1.47 -12.00
CA ASP A 17 -19.32 0.55 -11.61
C ASP A 17 -19.83 -0.90 -11.71
N GLY A 18 -19.19 -1.69 -12.54
CA GLY A 18 -19.56 -3.08 -12.81
C GLY A 18 -18.47 -4.06 -12.37
N ASP A 19 -18.75 -5.34 -12.52
CA ASP A 19 -17.78 -6.37 -12.14
C ASP A 19 -16.48 -6.28 -12.96
N ALA A 20 -15.37 -6.58 -12.32
CA ALA A 20 -14.07 -6.69 -12.97
C ALA A 20 -14.11 -7.74 -14.08
N VAL A 21 -13.52 -7.41 -15.22
CA VAL A 21 -13.42 -8.36 -16.33
C VAL A 21 -12.30 -9.34 -16.06
N ILE A 22 -12.59 -10.63 -16.10
CA ILE A 22 -11.57 -11.67 -16.06
C ILE A 22 -10.73 -11.57 -17.33
N ALA A 23 -9.47 -11.16 -17.17
CA ALA A 23 -8.56 -10.86 -18.26
C ALA A 23 -7.38 -11.85 -18.28
N ARG A 24 -7.10 -12.41 -19.45
CA ARG A 24 -6.01 -13.37 -19.63
C ARG A 24 -4.63 -12.83 -19.19
N LEU A 25 -4.45 -11.51 -19.22
CA LEU A 25 -3.20 -10.82 -18.89
C LEU A 25 -3.27 -10.05 -17.56
N ALA A 26 -4.28 -10.26 -16.72
CA ALA A 26 -4.41 -9.54 -15.44
C ALA A 26 -3.14 -9.61 -14.58
N LYS A 27 -2.46 -10.76 -14.55
CA LYS A 27 -1.19 -10.92 -13.83
C LYS A 27 0.00 -10.13 -14.40
N ARG A 28 -0.17 -9.46 -15.55
CA ARG A 28 0.81 -8.58 -16.21
C ARG A 28 0.31 -7.14 -16.32
N SER A 29 -0.82 -6.82 -15.71
CA SER A 29 -1.39 -5.47 -15.63
C SER A 29 -0.74 -4.70 -14.48
N LEU A 30 -1.03 -3.40 -14.39
CA LEU A 30 -0.62 -2.59 -13.26
C LEU A 30 -1.24 -3.14 -11.97
N LEU A 31 -0.41 -3.63 -11.07
CA LEU A 31 -0.76 -4.02 -9.72
C LEU A 31 -0.11 -3.05 -8.74
N LEU A 32 -0.86 -2.63 -7.74
CA LEU A 32 -0.47 -1.55 -6.83
C LEU A 32 -0.06 -2.06 -5.46
N ASP A 33 -0.69 -3.15 -4.99
CA ASP A 33 -0.40 -3.67 -3.66
C ASP A 33 -0.45 -5.20 -3.63
N VAL A 34 0.29 -5.79 -2.66
CA VAL A 34 0.35 -7.22 -2.38
C VAL A 34 0.46 -7.46 -0.89
N HIS A 35 -0.40 -8.31 -0.37
CA HIS A 35 -0.33 -8.76 1.01
C HIS A 35 -0.68 -10.23 1.11
N GLY A 36 -0.15 -10.93 2.12
CA GLY A 36 -0.42 -12.34 2.28
C GLY A 36 -0.28 -12.86 3.71
N ARG A 37 -0.58 -14.15 3.86
CA ARG A 37 -0.46 -14.89 5.11
C ARG A 37 -0.19 -16.35 4.80
N GLY A 38 0.89 -16.91 5.36
CA GLY A 38 1.31 -18.26 5.03
C GLY A 38 1.62 -18.43 3.55
N GLU A 39 0.93 -19.35 2.88
CA GLU A 39 1.05 -19.58 1.44
C GLU A 39 0.04 -18.78 0.61
N ARG A 40 -0.94 -18.15 1.28
CA ARG A 40 -1.95 -17.33 0.59
C ARG A 40 -1.46 -15.91 0.40
N ALA A 41 -1.63 -15.39 -0.81
CA ALA A 41 -1.31 -14.02 -1.14
C ALA A 41 -2.36 -13.41 -2.08
N LEU A 42 -2.63 -12.13 -1.91
CA LEU A 42 -3.53 -11.32 -2.73
C LEU A 42 -2.75 -10.17 -3.34
N ALA A 43 -2.97 -9.89 -4.61
CA ALA A 43 -2.47 -8.69 -5.26
C ALA A 43 -3.60 -7.95 -5.96
N VAL A 44 -3.62 -6.63 -5.85
CA VAL A 44 -4.69 -5.78 -6.39
C VAL A 44 -4.13 -4.66 -7.26
N GLY A 45 -4.98 -4.11 -8.15
CA GLY A 45 -4.54 -3.02 -9.01
C GLY A 45 -5.63 -2.45 -9.91
N GLU A 46 -5.21 -2.01 -11.09
CA GLU A 46 -6.08 -1.35 -12.05
C GLU A 46 -7.29 -2.20 -12.43
N ARG A 47 -8.39 -1.53 -12.86
CA ARG A 47 -9.61 -2.16 -13.40
C ARG A 47 -10.27 -3.18 -12.49
N GLY A 48 -10.06 -3.04 -11.15
CA GLY A 48 -10.59 -3.96 -10.16
C GLY A 48 -9.93 -5.34 -10.18
N HIS A 49 -8.74 -5.45 -10.75
CA HIS A 49 -8.01 -6.71 -10.74
C HIS A 49 -7.69 -7.14 -9.31
N VAL A 50 -8.11 -8.34 -8.96
CA VAL A 50 -7.71 -9.08 -7.75
C VAL A 50 -7.10 -10.39 -8.20
N LEU A 51 -5.88 -10.64 -7.81
CA LEU A 51 -5.16 -11.89 -8.03
C LEU A 51 -5.02 -12.64 -6.72
N LEU A 52 -5.28 -13.94 -6.74
CA LEU A 52 -5.10 -14.85 -5.61
C LEU A 52 -4.01 -15.86 -5.94
N SER A 53 -3.12 -16.07 -4.99
CA SER A 53 -2.20 -17.22 -4.94
C SER A 53 -2.44 -18.01 -3.66
N THR A 54 -2.29 -19.34 -3.74
CA THR A 54 -2.39 -20.28 -2.61
C THR A 54 -1.11 -21.10 -2.44
N ASP A 55 -0.03 -20.70 -3.11
CA ASP A 55 1.24 -21.45 -3.14
C ASP A 55 2.47 -20.53 -2.95
N GLY A 56 2.30 -19.45 -2.16
CA GLY A 56 3.36 -18.50 -1.85
C GLY A 56 3.74 -17.61 -3.04
N GLY A 57 2.79 -17.35 -3.94
CA GLY A 57 3.01 -16.46 -5.10
C GLY A 57 3.68 -17.13 -6.29
N LYS A 58 3.78 -18.46 -6.33
CA LYS A 58 4.33 -19.21 -7.48
C LYS A 58 3.35 -19.23 -8.64
N ASN A 59 2.05 -19.36 -8.34
CA ASN A 59 0.97 -19.29 -9.30
C ASN A 59 -0.09 -18.30 -8.87
N TRP A 60 -0.68 -17.61 -9.85
CA TRP A 60 -1.69 -16.59 -9.62
C TRP A 60 -2.91 -16.81 -10.51
N GLN A 61 -4.08 -16.66 -9.92
CA GLN A 61 -5.36 -16.69 -10.58
C GLN A 61 -6.08 -15.35 -10.34
N GLN A 62 -6.67 -14.76 -11.38
CA GLN A 62 -7.58 -13.65 -11.21
C GLN A 62 -8.91 -14.16 -10.66
N VAL A 63 -9.43 -13.50 -9.63
CA VAL A 63 -10.76 -13.74 -9.07
C VAL A 63 -11.70 -12.59 -9.42
N ALA A 64 -13.01 -12.87 -9.44
CA ALA A 64 -14.00 -11.85 -9.72
C ALA A 64 -14.10 -10.85 -8.56
N ALA A 65 -14.15 -9.56 -8.88
CA ALA A 65 -14.39 -8.48 -7.92
C ALA A 65 -15.55 -7.60 -8.43
N PRO A 66 -16.45 -7.14 -7.54
CA PRO A 66 -17.65 -6.39 -7.94
C PRO A 66 -17.36 -4.91 -8.22
N THR A 67 -16.22 -4.62 -8.86
CA THR A 67 -15.80 -3.27 -9.23
C THR A 67 -14.81 -3.30 -10.39
N ARG A 68 -14.79 -2.21 -11.18
CA ARG A 68 -13.73 -1.90 -12.16
C ARG A 68 -12.85 -0.75 -11.72
N ARG A 69 -13.06 -0.22 -10.53
CA ARG A 69 -12.24 0.85 -9.96
C ARG A 69 -10.87 0.32 -9.64
N THR A 70 -9.87 1.18 -9.72
CA THR A 70 -8.51 0.83 -9.31
C THR A 70 -8.49 0.55 -7.81
N LEU A 71 -7.97 -0.61 -7.44
CA LEU A 71 -7.71 -1.01 -6.06
C LEU A 71 -6.26 -0.67 -5.74
N THR A 72 -6.04 -0.01 -4.61
CA THR A 72 -4.76 0.59 -4.20
C THR A 72 -4.12 -0.10 -3.02
N GLY A 73 -4.95 -0.73 -2.15
CA GLY A 73 -4.50 -1.45 -0.96
C GLY A 73 -5.26 -2.75 -0.76
N VAL A 74 -4.57 -3.76 -0.23
CA VAL A 74 -5.14 -5.07 0.12
C VAL A 74 -4.57 -5.57 1.44
N PHE A 75 -5.40 -6.16 2.29
CA PHE A 75 -4.96 -6.73 3.56
C PHE A 75 -5.67 -8.06 3.86
N LEU A 76 -4.90 -9.10 4.12
CA LEU A 76 -5.38 -10.40 4.56
C LEU A 76 -5.27 -10.46 6.09
N VAL A 77 -6.42 -10.37 6.78
CA VAL A 77 -6.49 -10.30 8.24
C VAL A 77 -6.19 -11.65 8.87
N ASP A 78 -6.83 -12.67 8.33
CA ASP A 78 -6.67 -14.07 8.69
C ASP A 78 -6.85 -14.96 7.44
N ASP A 79 -6.93 -16.26 7.60
CA ASP A 79 -7.04 -17.21 6.48
C ASP A 79 -8.36 -17.09 5.70
N GLN A 80 -9.35 -16.37 6.24
CA GLN A 80 -10.67 -16.16 5.62
C GLN A 80 -10.97 -14.71 5.30
N THR A 81 -10.60 -13.78 6.18
CA THR A 81 -10.99 -12.38 6.05
C THR A 81 -9.95 -11.56 5.31
N ALA A 82 -10.36 -10.96 4.20
CA ALA A 82 -9.52 -10.02 3.46
C ALA A 82 -10.29 -8.75 3.11
N TRP A 83 -9.55 -7.66 2.95
CA TRP A 83 -10.05 -6.35 2.58
C TRP A 83 -9.26 -5.80 1.40
N ALA A 84 -9.95 -5.10 0.50
CA ALA A 84 -9.33 -4.31 -0.55
C ALA A 84 -10.02 -2.95 -0.64
N VAL A 85 -9.21 -1.91 -0.86
CA VAL A 85 -9.68 -0.53 -0.94
C VAL A 85 -9.14 0.14 -2.19
N GLY A 86 -9.76 1.26 -2.59
CA GLY A 86 -9.26 1.95 -3.79
C GLY A 86 -9.99 3.24 -4.12
N HIS A 87 -9.87 3.63 -5.38
CA HIS A 87 -10.43 4.87 -5.91
C HIS A 87 -11.95 4.90 -5.82
N GLN A 88 -12.49 6.13 -5.80
CA GLN A 88 -13.94 6.39 -5.71
C GLN A 88 -14.56 5.72 -4.48
N SER A 89 -13.87 5.80 -3.35
CA SER A 89 -14.27 5.27 -2.05
C SER A 89 -14.64 3.77 -2.02
N VAL A 90 -14.10 2.94 -2.94
CA VAL A 90 -14.42 1.51 -2.95
C VAL A 90 -13.79 0.79 -1.75
N ILE A 91 -14.61 -0.01 -1.06
CA ILE A 91 -14.18 -0.96 -0.04
C ILE A 91 -14.79 -2.31 -0.37
N LEU A 92 -13.94 -3.33 -0.48
CA LEU A 92 -14.35 -4.71 -0.71
C LEU A 92 -13.95 -5.56 0.48
N LYS A 93 -14.80 -6.55 0.79
CA LYS A 93 -14.55 -7.58 1.81
C LYS A 93 -14.64 -8.96 1.19
N SER A 94 -13.75 -9.83 1.59
CA SER A 94 -13.83 -11.28 1.38
C SER A 94 -13.99 -11.98 2.74
N GLY A 95 -14.78 -13.04 2.77
CA GLY A 95 -14.96 -13.93 3.93
C GLY A 95 -14.44 -15.35 3.70
N ASP A 96 -13.71 -15.57 2.60
CA ASP A 96 -13.21 -16.89 2.17
C ASP A 96 -11.73 -16.83 1.71
N GLY A 97 -10.99 -15.88 2.26
CA GLY A 97 -9.56 -15.72 1.98
C GLY A 97 -9.25 -15.15 0.60
N GLY A 98 -10.17 -14.39 0.02
CA GLY A 98 -10.00 -13.71 -1.25
C GLY A 98 -10.53 -14.47 -2.46
N GLU A 99 -11.25 -15.57 -2.28
CA GLU A 99 -11.86 -16.34 -3.39
C GLU A 99 -13.08 -15.61 -3.96
N THR A 100 -13.89 -14.99 -3.09
CA THR A 100 -15.02 -14.15 -3.50
C THR A 100 -15.02 -12.81 -2.75
N TRP A 101 -15.58 -11.78 -3.38
CA TRP A 101 -15.57 -10.42 -2.88
C TRP A 101 -16.94 -9.77 -2.95
N ALA A 102 -17.26 -8.97 -1.94
CA ALA A 102 -18.47 -8.14 -1.89
C ALA A 102 -18.12 -6.69 -1.56
N LYS A 103 -18.92 -5.74 -2.04
CA LYS A 103 -18.82 -4.34 -1.60
C LYS A 103 -19.23 -4.24 -0.12
N ALA A 104 -18.39 -3.60 0.67
CA ALA A 104 -18.58 -3.47 2.12
C ALA A 104 -18.96 -2.06 2.56
N ASN A 105 -19.06 -1.11 1.65
CA ASN A 105 -19.45 0.26 1.93
C ASN A 105 -20.61 0.71 1.03
N VAL A 106 -21.30 1.72 1.50
CA VAL A 106 -22.41 2.37 0.79
C VAL A 106 -21.99 3.72 0.19
N GLU A 107 -20.85 4.29 0.62
CA GLU A 107 -20.35 5.54 0.07
C GLU A 107 -19.90 5.34 -1.39
N ASN A 108 -20.29 6.31 -2.19
CA ASN A 108 -19.91 6.37 -3.59
C ASN A 108 -19.44 7.79 -3.89
N ASP A 109 -18.35 8.20 -3.23
CA ASP A 109 -17.72 9.48 -3.46
C ASP A 109 -16.68 9.34 -4.58
N PRO A 110 -16.92 9.93 -5.77
CA PRO A 110 -16.03 9.79 -6.91
C PRO A 110 -14.68 10.50 -6.73
N GLU A 111 -14.56 11.41 -5.80
CA GLU A 111 -13.35 12.19 -5.56
C GLU A 111 -12.44 11.59 -4.50
N THR A 112 -12.98 10.77 -3.61
CA THR A 112 -12.20 10.10 -2.57
C THR A 112 -11.47 8.88 -3.13
N ALA A 113 -10.17 8.81 -2.85
CA ALA A 113 -9.36 7.60 -3.02
C ALA A 113 -8.92 7.09 -1.65
N TYR A 114 -9.26 5.85 -1.31
CA TYR A 114 -8.59 5.14 -0.23
C TYR A 114 -7.27 4.62 -0.77
N LEU A 115 -6.19 4.77 -0.01
CA LEU A 115 -4.83 4.48 -0.46
C LEU A 115 -4.23 3.26 0.21
N ASP A 116 -4.60 3.01 1.48
CA ASP A 116 -4.09 1.88 2.23
C ASP A 116 -5.11 1.37 3.26
N VAL A 117 -4.97 0.10 3.65
CA VAL A 117 -5.80 -0.59 4.64
C VAL A 117 -4.95 -1.46 5.56
N LEU A 118 -5.16 -1.34 6.87
CA LEU A 118 -4.45 -2.09 7.91
C LEU A 118 -5.43 -2.66 8.91
N PHE A 119 -5.24 -3.90 9.33
CA PHE A 119 -5.92 -4.48 10.48
C PHE A 119 -4.92 -4.89 11.56
N LEU A 120 -5.20 -4.54 12.81
CA LEU A 120 -4.43 -5.00 13.97
C LEU A 120 -4.86 -6.37 14.46
N ASP A 121 -6.14 -6.64 14.30
CA ASP A 121 -6.81 -7.90 14.67
C ASP A 121 -8.11 -8.01 13.85
N VAL A 122 -8.87 -9.09 14.03
CA VAL A 122 -10.12 -9.35 13.29
C VAL A 122 -11.22 -8.31 13.51
N LYS A 123 -11.08 -7.42 14.51
CA LYS A 123 -12.07 -6.38 14.84
C LYS A 123 -11.61 -4.97 14.52
N THR A 124 -10.32 -4.69 14.72
CA THR A 124 -9.79 -3.33 14.67
C THR A 124 -9.03 -3.11 13.37
N GLY A 125 -9.54 -2.24 12.53
CA GLY A 125 -8.95 -1.90 11.24
C GLY A 125 -9.02 -0.42 10.92
N PHE A 126 -8.19 0.01 9.98
CA PHE A 126 -8.04 1.38 9.52
C PHE A 126 -7.96 1.43 8.01
N ILE A 127 -8.54 2.48 7.42
CA ILE A 127 -8.39 2.83 6.01
C ILE A 127 -7.94 4.29 5.97
N VAL A 128 -6.93 4.56 5.14
CA VAL A 128 -6.40 5.91 4.95
C VAL A 128 -6.45 6.29 3.48
N GLY A 129 -6.48 7.59 3.19
CA GLY A 129 -6.64 8.01 1.81
C GLY A 129 -6.45 9.50 1.56
N SER A 130 -6.98 9.96 0.42
CA SER A 130 -6.92 11.33 -0.04
C SER A 130 -7.69 12.26 0.89
N TYR A 131 -7.27 13.53 0.92
CA TYR A 131 -7.96 14.62 1.65
C TYR A 131 -8.18 14.31 3.13
N GLY A 132 -7.16 13.81 3.82
CA GLY A 132 -7.22 13.51 5.25
C GLY A 132 -8.15 12.35 5.63
N LYS A 133 -8.64 11.58 4.64
CA LYS A 133 -9.54 10.46 4.92
C LYS A 133 -8.87 9.43 5.83
N PHE A 134 -9.53 9.22 6.97
CA PHE A 134 -9.14 8.24 7.96
C PHE A 134 -10.39 7.55 8.52
N LEU A 135 -10.58 6.30 8.13
CA LEU A 135 -11.68 5.47 8.63
C LEU A 135 -11.14 4.47 9.65
N LEU A 136 -11.93 4.21 10.68
CA LEU A 136 -11.65 3.18 11.66
C LEU A 136 -12.85 2.25 11.83
N THR A 137 -12.58 0.99 12.11
CA THR A 137 -13.56 0.02 12.58
C THR A 137 -13.10 -0.64 13.87
N SER A 138 -14.05 -0.99 14.73
CA SER A 138 -13.83 -1.79 15.95
C SER A 138 -14.69 -3.06 15.98
N ASP A 139 -15.39 -3.35 14.91
CA ASP A 139 -16.35 -4.46 14.78
C ASP A 139 -16.09 -5.34 13.53
N GLY A 140 -14.85 -5.33 13.02
CA GLY A 140 -14.45 -6.14 11.87
C GLY A 140 -15.03 -5.64 10.56
N GLY A 141 -15.17 -4.31 10.43
CA GLY A 141 -15.63 -3.65 9.22
C GLY A 141 -17.13 -3.77 8.96
N ASN A 142 -17.94 -4.16 9.96
CA ASN A 142 -19.40 -4.06 9.85
C ASN A 142 -19.83 -2.59 9.85
N ASN A 143 -19.10 -1.75 10.60
CA ASN A 143 -19.25 -0.31 10.58
C ASN A 143 -17.88 0.35 10.45
N TRP A 144 -17.80 1.41 9.62
CA TRP A 144 -16.65 2.28 9.48
C TRP A 144 -17.04 3.68 9.96
N THR A 145 -16.20 4.29 10.78
CA THR A 145 -16.38 5.64 11.29
C THR A 145 -15.23 6.51 10.80
N GLU A 146 -15.54 7.64 10.21
CA GLU A 146 -14.54 8.62 9.82
C GLU A 146 -14.06 9.40 11.05
N ALA A 147 -12.78 9.36 11.33
CA ALA A 147 -12.14 10.21 12.32
C ALA A 147 -11.62 11.47 11.61
N LYS A 148 -12.29 12.60 11.91
CA LYS A 148 -11.88 13.90 11.35
C LYS A 148 -10.47 14.24 11.79
N GLN A 149 -9.69 14.73 10.83
CA GLN A 149 -8.37 15.28 11.04
C GLN A 149 -8.43 16.81 11.04
N ASP A 150 -7.47 17.48 11.68
CA ASP A 150 -7.38 18.94 11.73
C ASP A 150 -6.92 19.54 10.40
N ASP A 151 -6.32 18.73 9.55
CA ASP A 151 -5.80 19.05 8.22
C ASP A 151 -6.15 17.91 7.24
N ASP A 152 -5.96 18.15 5.94
CA ASP A 152 -6.40 17.28 4.87
C ASP A 152 -5.27 16.79 3.92
N PRO A 153 -4.06 16.44 4.40
CA PRO A 153 -3.04 15.84 3.54
C PRO A 153 -3.50 14.47 3.04
N HIS A 154 -3.04 14.05 1.87
CA HIS A 154 -3.24 12.66 1.47
C HIS A 154 -2.40 11.76 2.38
N PHE A 155 -3.04 10.83 3.09
CA PHE A 155 -2.36 9.79 3.85
C PHE A 155 -2.04 8.62 2.93
N SER A 156 -0.75 8.41 2.66
CA SER A 156 -0.29 7.41 1.69
C SER A 156 -0.23 6.00 2.27
N HIS A 157 0.14 5.86 3.55
CA HIS A 157 0.40 4.55 4.14
C HIS A 157 0.24 4.56 5.65
N ILE A 158 -0.24 3.43 6.20
CA ILE A 158 -0.38 3.18 7.64
C ILE A 158 0.29 1.87 8.01
N ILE A 159 1.14 1.87 9.06
CA ILE A 159 1.79 0.66 9.57
C ILE A 159 1.58 0.51 11.07
N ALA A 160 1.69 -0.73 11.54
CA ALA A 160 1.86 -1.07 12.94
C ALA A 160 3.30 -1.50 13.21
N THR A 161 3.88 -1.02 14.31
CA THR A 161 5.19 -1.42 14.79
C THR A 161 5.10 -2.54 15.83
N PRO A 162 6.17 -3.30 16.10
CA PRO A 162 6.15 -4.41 17.06
C PRO A 162 5.77 -4.00 18.49
N ASP A 163 5.99 -2.74 18.88
CA ASP A 163 5.57 -2.19 20.18
C ASP A 163 4.07 -1.82 20.23
N GLY A 164 3.32 -2.04 19.14
CA GLY A 164 1.90 -1.73 19.03
C GLY A 164 1.59 -0.28 18.65
N SER A 165 2.61 0.55 18.41
CA SER A 165 2.41 1.90 17.88
C SER A 165 1.97 1.84 16.43
N LEU A 166 1.18 2.85 16.01
CA LEU A 166 0.79 3.06 14.62
C LEU A 166 1.52 4.28 14.06
N TRP A 167 1.85 4.21 12.78
CA TRP A 167 2.49 5.29 12.05
C TRP A 167 1.73 5.58 10.77
N LEU A 168 1.54 6.87 10.49
CA LEU A 168 0.98 7.40 9.26
C LEU A 168 2.05 8.17 8.51
N SER A 169 2.11 7.99 7.19
CA SER A 169 2.91 8.81 6.29
C SER A 169 2.05 9.41 5.18
N GLY A 170 2.45 10.58 4.65
CA GLY A 170 1.67 11.26 3.63
C GLY A 170 2.35 12.49 3.02
N GLU A 171 1.53 13.36 2.45
CA GLU A 171 1.97 14.60 1.80
C GLU A 171 2.43 15.66 2.79
N TYR A 172 3.12 16.68 2.28
CA TYR A 172 3.59 17.85 3.04
C TYR A 172 4.46 17.47 4.27
N GLY A 173 5.28 16.43 4.14
CA GLY A 173 6.11 15.96 5.25
C GLY A 173 5.33 15.29 6.37
N THR A 174 4.08 14.92 6.12
CA THR A 174 3.22 14.31 7.14
C THR A 174 3.78 12.97 7.61
N VAL A 175 4.13 12.91 8.88
CA VAL A 175 4.38 11.68 9.65
C VAL A 175 3.67 11.85 10.98
N ARG A 176 2.86 10.88 11.37
CA ARG A 176 2.15 10.87 12.65
C ARG A 176 2.34 9.54 13.35
N ARG A 177 2.36 9.57 14.67
CA ARG A 177 2.43 8.38 15.52
C ARG A 177 1.23 8.31 16.45
N SER A 178 0.74 7.11 16.71
CA SER A 178 -0.23 6.83 17.76
C SER A 178 0.27 5.66 18.61
N GLY A 179 0.35 5.85 19.94
CA GLY A 179 0.66 4.79 20.89
C GLY A 179 -0.57 4.18 21.58
N ASP A 180 -1.79 4.58 21.17
CA ASP A 180 -3.04 4.22 21.84
C ASP A 180 -4.10 3.66 20.89
N ARG A 181 -3.65 2.96 19.83
CA ARG A 181 -4.51 2.31 18.79
C ARG A 181 -5.37 3.34 18.05
N ALA A 182 -4.74 4.41 17.57
CA ALA A 182 -5.34 5.50 16.79
C ALA A 182 -6.37 6.38 17.51
N LYS A 183 -6.44 6.35 18.84
CA LYS A 183 -7.30 7.27 19.60
C LYS A 183 -6.78 8.70 19.57
N ARG A 184 -5.44 8.85 19.54
CA ARG A 184 -4.75 10.12 19.40
C ARG A 184 -3.59 9.97 18.44
N TRP A 185 -3.40 10.99 17.59
CA TRP A 185 -2.28 11.09 16.68
C TRP A 185 -1.38 12.25 17.05
N GLU A 186 -0.11 11.96 17.23
CA GLU A 186 0.94 12.94 17.48
C GLU A 186 1.63 13.26 16.15
N PRO A 187 1.53 14.51 15.65
CA PRO A 187 2.29 14.92 14.48
C PRO A 187 3.77 15.04 14.85
N LEU A 188 4.63 14.50 13.99
CA LEU A 188 6.07 14.52 14.18
C LEU A 188 6.70 15.59 13.27
N ALA A 189 7.60 16.39 13.84
CA ALA A 189 8.31 17.42 13.09
C ALA A 189 9.35 16.76 12.17
N MET A 190 9.09 16.80 10.86
CA MET A 190 9.98 16.25 9.85
C MET A 190 10.86 17.34 9.24
N PRO A 191 12.16 17.06 9.01
CA PRO A 191 13.05 18.02 8.32
C PRO A 191 12.88 18.03 6.81
N TYR A 192 11.68 17.72 6.30
CA TYR A 192 11.34 17.63 4.88
C TYR A 192 9.84 17.79 4.68
N GLU A 193 9.44 18.63 3.72
CA GLU A 193 8.04 18.97 3.44
C GLU A 193 7.46 18.26 2.20
N GLY A 194 8.17 17.31 1.62
CA GLY A 194 7.66 16.53 0.48
C GLY A 194 6.88 15.29 0.91
N THR A 195 6.34 14.56 -0.05
CA THR A 195 5.52 13.38 0.20
C THR A 195 6.36 12.19 0.66
N PHE A 196 5.92 11.55 1.73
CA PHE A 196 6.33 10.21 2.14
C PHE A 196 5.28 9.20 1.67
N PHE A 197 5.71 8.25 0.84
CA PHE A 197 4.83 7.19 0.31
C PHE A 197 4.75 5.97 1.20
N GLY A 198 5.71 5.78 2.10
CA GLY A 198 5.70 4.64 2.97
C GLY A 198 6.53 4.81 4.22
N ALA A 199 6.30 3.89 5.14
CA ALA A 199 7.08 3.72 6.36
C ALA A 199 7.39 2.24 6.59
N LEU A 200 8.52 1.94 7.23
CA LEU A 200 8.87 0.60 7.69
C LEU A 200 9.09 0.62 9.20
N PRO A 201 8.57 -0.39 9.91
CA PRO A 201 8.78 -0.48 11.35
C PRO A 201 10.24 -0.86 11.67
N LEU A 202 10.74 -0.38 12.82
CA LEU A 202 11.97 -0.82 13.45
C LEU A 202 11.67 -1.49 14.81
N ASP A 203 12.53 -2.40 15.23
CA ASP A 203 12.27 -3.27 16.39
C ASP A 203 11.99 -2.52 17.71
N LYS A 204 12.52 -1.32 17.89
CA LYS A 204 12.39 -0.55 19.12
C LYS A 204 11.35 0.56 19.07
N GLY A 205 10.33 0.39 18.24
CA GLY A 205 9.25 1.38 18.10
C GLY A 205 9.64 2.60 17.27
N GLY A 206 10.77 2.55 16.56
CA GLY A 206 11.15 3.54 15.55
C GLY A 206 10.61 3.20 14.17
N ALA A 207 10.93 4.05 13.20
CA ALA A 207 10.54 3.86 11.81
C ALA A 207 11.58 4.39 10.81
N VAL A 208 11.54 3.84 9.59
CA VAL A 208 12.13 4.44 8.40
C VAL A 208 10.99 4.94 7.53
N VAL A 209 10.98 6.22 7.19
CA VAL A 209 10.02 6.80 6.23
C VAL A 209 10.73 7.17 4.94
N PHE A 210 10.05 7.00 3.82
CA PHE A 210 10.65 7.21 2.50
C PHE A 210 9.64 7.72 1.49
N GLY A 211 10.13 8.38 0.43
CA GLY A 211 9.21 8.95 -0.55
C GLY A 211 9.87 9.63 -1.75
N LEU A 212 9.39 10.81 -2.06
CA LEU A 212 9.79 11.58 -3.24
C LEU A 212 11.29 11.87 -3.26
N ARG A 213 11.85 11.84 -4.47
CA ARG A 213 13.25 12.21 -4.77
C ARG A 213 14.30 11.41 -4.00
N GLY A 214 13.96 10.15 -3.65
CA GLY A 214 14.86 9.27 -2.91
C GLY A 214 15.07 9.68 -1.45
N ASN A 215 14.23 10.55 -0.88
CA ASN A 215 14.36 10.92 0.51
C ASN A 215 14.02 9.77 1.42
N ILE A 216 14.93 9.49 2.36
CA ILE A 216 14.80 8.48 3.39
C ILE A 216 15.15 9.15 4.72
N PHE A 217 14.30 8.97 5.73
CA PHE A 217 14.56 9.41 7.09
C PHE A 217 14.35 8.25 8.05
N ARG A 218 15.17 8.21 9.10
CA ARG A 218 15.13 7.17 10.10
C ARG A 218 15.06 7.80 11.49
N SER A 219 14.17 7.28 12.32
CA SER A 219 14.19 7.53 13.77
C SER A 219 14.22 6.19 14.51
N GLY A 220 15.03 6.11 15.57
CA GLY A 220 15.15 4.89 16.38
C GLY A 220 13.99 4.68 17.36
N ASP A 221 13.27 5.74 17.69
CA ASP A 221 12.22 5.76 18.73
C ASP A 221 11.07 6.73 18.45
N GLY A 222 11.12 7.41 17.30
CA GLY A 222 10.15 8.43 16.90
C GLY A 222 10.50 9.85 17.35
N GLY A 223 11.61 10.06 18.05
CA GLY A 223 12.09 11.37 18.46
C GLY A 223 12.85 12.09 17.34
N GLU A 224 14.18 11.97 17.34
CA GLU A 224 15.03 12.61 16.34
C GLU A 224 14.99 11.86 15.00
N TRP A 225 14.84 12.60 13.89
CA TRP A 225 14.85 12.09 12.52
C TRP A 225 16.16 12.39 11.83
N LEU A 226 16.88 11.34 11.48
CA LEU A 226 18.13 11.41 10.73
C LEU A 226 17.86 11.19 9.24
N LYS A 227 18.35 12.11 8.41
CA LYS A 227 18.35 11.91 6.96
C LYS A 227 19.35 10.83 6.58
N ILE A 228 18.90 9.82 5.86
CA ILE A 228 19.75 8.74 5.35
C ILE A 228 20.13 9.05 3.91
N GLU A 229 21.39 8.90 3.57
CA GLU A 229 21.85 9.06 2.20
C GLU A 229 21.28 7.95 1.32
N SER A 230 20.62 8.35 0.25
CA SER A 230 20.03 7.43 -0.71
C SER A 230 20.92 7.29 -1.94
N PRO A 231 21.17 6.06 -2.44
CA PRO A 231 21.94 5.86 -3.67
C PRO A 231 21.17 6.27 -4.93
N THR A 232 19.95 6.79 -4.81
CA THR A 232 19.11 7.23 -5.93
C THR A 232 18.32 8.48 -5.60
N LYS A 233 17.93 9.24 -6.64
CA LYS A 233 16.93 10.31 -6.56
C LYS A 233 15.57 9.89 -7.11
N ALA A 234 15.40 8.61 -7.37
CA ALA A 234 14.13 8.06 -7.85
C ALA A 234 13.05 8.13 -6.77
N LEU A 235 11.79 8.03 -7.20
CA LEU A 235 10.66 7.82 -6.32
C LEU A 235 10.83 6.50 -5.56
N LEU A 236 10.68 6.53 -4.24
CA LEU A 236 10.58 5.36 -3.37
C LEU A 236 9.12 5.16 -3.02
N HIS A 237 8.51 4.06 -3.46
CA HIS A 237 7.07 3.86 -3.35
C HIS A 237 6.69 2.82 -2.30
N GLY A 238 7.24 1.63 -2.37
CA GLY A 238 6.95 0.52 -1.45
C GLY A 238 8.16 0.12 -0.61
N GLY A 239 7.90 -0.59 0.45
CA GLY A 239 8.95 -1.11 1.32
C GLY A 239 8.52 -2.36 2.07
N LEU A 240 9.50 -3.14 2.53
CA LEU A 240 9.32 -4.38 3.28
C LEU A 240 10.43 -4.56 4.30
N ALA A 241 10.04 -4.84 5.54
CA ALA A 241 10.95 -5.40 6.53
C ALA A 241 10.95 -6.93 6.40
N LEU A 242 12.08 -7.50 6.03
CA LEU A 242 12.24 -8.94 5.85
C LEU A 242 12.41 -9.65 7.20
N ALA A 243 12.04 -10.92 7.26
CA ALA A 243 12.16 -11.75 8.45
C ALA A 243 13.62 -11.94 8.94
N ASP A 244 14.61 -11.70 8.07
CA ASP A 244 16.04 -11.74 8.43
C ASP A 244 16.59 -10.39 8.92
N GLY A 245 15.72 -9.39 9.11
CA GLY A 245 16.04 -8.06 9.60
C GLY A 245 16.49 -7.06 8.54
N ARG A 246 16.63 -7.46 7.28
CA ARG A 246 16.90 -6.52 6.19
C ARG A 246 15.65 -5.69 5.87
N LEU A 247 15.89 -4.45 5.44
CA LEU A 247 14.84 -3.59 4.89
C LEU A 247 15.03 -3.49 3.38
N VAL A 248 13.94 -3.55 2.64
CA VAL A 248 13.92 -3.41 1.18
C VAL A 248 12.99 -2.26 0.80
N LEU A 249 13.45 -1.35 -0.07
CA LEU A 249 12.63 -0.29 -0.66
C LEU A 249 12.56 -0.45 -2.16
N THR A 250 11.40 -0.21 -2.75
CA THR A 250 11.25 -0.10 -4.19
C THR A 250 11.64 1.30 -4.66
N ALA A 251 12.40 1.39 -5.75
CA ALA A 251 12.80 2.64 -6.37
C ALA A 251 12.51 2.60 -7.88
N ALA A 252 11.78 3.59 -8.37
CA ALA A 252 11.44 3.69 -9.79
C ALA A 252 12.63 4.23 -10.62
N PRO A 253 12.85 3.76 -11.87
CA PRO A 253 12.35 2.50 -12.44
C PRO A 253 13.25 1.31 -12.08
N GLY A 254 12.63 0.17 -11.79
CA GLY A 254 13.31 -1.13 -11.77
C GLY A 254 14.47 -1.30 -10.78
N GLN A 255 14.49 -0.58 -9.67
CA GLN A 255 15.53 -0.67 -8.66
C GLN A 255 14.96 -1.10 -7.31
N LEU A 256 15.73 -1.88 -6.57
CA LEU A 256 15.50 -2.11 -5.14
C LEU A 256 16.69 -1.56 -4.35
N LEU A 257 16.38 -1.00 -3.18
CA LEU A 257 17.39 -0.61 -2.20
C LEU A 257 17.29 -1.55 -1.01
N VAL A 258 18.42 -2.00 -0.51
CA VAL A 258 18.49 -2.92 0.63
C VAL A 258 19.34 -2.31 1.73
N SER A 259 18.85 -2.38 2.95
CA SER A 259 19.58 -2.10 4.17
C SER A 259 19.73 -3.39 4.98
N ALA A 260 20.93 -3.63 5.52
CA ALA A 260 21.25 -4.73 6.43
C ALA A 260 21.62 -4.23 7.84
N ASP A 261 21.35 -2.95 8.14
CA ASP A 261 21.79 -2.27 9.36
C ASP A 261 20.64 -1.44 9.98
N GLU A 262 19.41 -1.96 9.93
CA GLU A 262 18.20 -1.31 10.45
C GLU A 262 17.94 0.07 9.82
N GLY A 263 18.19 0.22 8.53
CA GLY A 263 17.93 1.46 7.79
C GLY A 263 18.96 2.58 8.01
N ARG A 264 20.14 2.29 8.58
CA ARG A 264 21.21 3.28 8.71
C ARG A 264 21.90 3.57 7.39
N THR A 265 22.01 2.55 6.53
CA THR A 265 22.49 2.71 5.15
C THR A 265 21.64 1.90 4.19
N PHE A 266 21.51 2.39 2.96
CA PHE A 266 20.86 1.68 1.85
C PHE A 266 21.80 1.54 0.67
N ARG A 267 21.78 0.38 0.04
CA ARG A 267 22.54 0.08 -1.18
C ARG A 267 21.62 -0.46 -2.26
N ARG A 268 21.97 -0.26 -3.52
CA ARG A 268 21.23 -0.87 -4.62
C ARG A 268 21.40 -2.38 -4.57
N ALA A 269 20.29 -3.09 -4.80
CA ALA A 269 20.33 -4.52 -5.05
C ALA A 269 20.50 -4.75 -6.55
N ALA A 270 21.37 -5.73 -6.90
CA ALA A 270 21.39 -6.29 -8.23
C ALA A 270 20.12 -7.15 -8.39
N ILE A 271 19.18 -6.71 -9.22
CA ILE A 271 18.00 -7.51 -9.57
C ILE A 271 18.27 -8.11 -10.96
N ALA A 272 17.72 -9.31 -11.23
CA ALA A 272 17.74 -9.88 -12.56
C ALA A 272 17.14 -8.90 -13.59
N ALA A 273 17.76 -8.81 -14.76
CA ALA A 273 17.51 -7.76 -15.76
C ALA A 273 16.07 -7.72 -16.33
N ASP A 274 15.25 -8.70 -16.04
CA ASP A 274 13.84 -8.78 -16.47
C ASP A 274 12.85 -8.03 -15.56
N VAL A 275 13.28 -7.58 -14.37
CA VAL A 275 12.47 -6.73 -13.47
C VAL A 275 12.78 -5.26 -13.72
N THR A 276 12.62 -4.77 -14.94
CA THR A 276 12.74 -3.34 -15.29
C THR A 276 11.45 -2.54 -15.00
N ALA A 277 10.48 -3.18 -14.35
CA ALA A 277 9.18 -2.63 -14.02
C ALA A 277 9.27 -1.64 -12.85
N THR A 278 8.36 -0.67 -12.80
CA THR A 278 8.20 0.20 -11.63
C THR A 278 7.49 -0.59 -10.53
N ALA A 279 8.26 -1.03 -9.53
CA ALA A 279 7.74 -1.78 -8.39
C ALA A 279 6.90 -0.89 -7.48
N THR A 280 5.75 -1.38 -7.06
CA THR A 280 4.76 -0.64 -6.25
C THR A 280 4.71 -1.13 -4.81
N SER A 281 4.66 -2.43 -4.57
CA SER A 281 4.59 -3.01 -3.23
C SER A 281 5.39 -4.31 -3.14
N LEU A 282 5.67 -4.74 -1.92
CA LEU A 282 6.47 -5.93 -1.60
C LEU A 282 5.82 -6.71 -0.45
N TRP A 283 5.87 -8.04 -0.52
CA TRP A 283 5.50 -8.92 0.57
C TRP A 283 6.39 -10.17 0.60
N GLN A 284 6.71 -10.69 1.81
CA GLN A 284 7.52 -11.89 1.95
C GLN A 284 6.65 -13.11 2.22
N ALA A 285 6.74 -14.11 1.36
CA ALA A 285 6.08 -15.40 1.52
C ALA A 285 6.73 -16.23 2.65
N ALA A 286 5.98 -17.19 3.20
CA ALA A 286 6.43 -18.03 4.31
C ALA A 286 7.69 -18.87 3.99
N ASP A 287 7.91 -19.20 2.72
CA ASP A 287 9.12 -19.91 2.24
C ASP A 287 10.32 -18.98 1.99
N GLY A 288 10.18 -17.68 2.30
CA GLY A 288 11.22 -16.66 2.16
C GLY A 288 11.24 -15.93 0.83
N GLY A 289 10.48 -16.36 -0.18
CA GLY A 289 10.37 -15.65 -1.45
C GLY A 289 9.75 -14.26 -1.27
N VAL A 290 10.17 -13.30 -2.07
CA VAL A 290 9.65 -11.92 -2.03
C VAL A 290 8.77 -11.69 -3.25
N LEU A 291 7.50 -11.40 -3.01
CA LEU A 291 6.54 -10.99 -4.02
C LEU A 291 6.66 -9.50 -4.25
N LEU A 292 6.60 -9.09 -5.51
CA LEU A 292 6.71 -7.71 -5.94
C LEU A 292 5.60 -7.42 -6.93
N THR A 293 4.78 -6.42 -6.66
CA THR A 293 3.84 -5.86 -7.63
C THR A 293 4.46 -4.71 -8.39
N SER A 294 3.98 -4.47 -9.61
CA SER A 294 4.55 -3.47 -10.51
C SER A 294 3.58 -3.03 -11.60
N ASP A 295 4.01 -2.07 -12.43
CA ASP A 295 3.34 -1.68 -13.68
C ASP A 295 3.34 -2.77 -14.76
N LYS A 296 4.03 -3.89 -14.53
CA LYS A 296 4.08 -5.08 -15.42
C LYS A 296 3.58 -6.35 -14.75
N GLY A 297 2.87 -6.21 -13.65
CA GLY A 297 2.23 -7.30 -12.93
C GLY A 297 2.95 -7.73 -11.66
N VAL A 298 2.77 -8.99 -11.31
CA VAL A 298 3.37 -9.59 -10.10
C VAL A 298 4.56 -10.45 -10.47
N HIS A 299 5.64 -10.28 -9.70
CA HIS A 299 6.89 -11.02 -9.82
C HIS A 299 7.22 -11.68 -8.48
N ARG A 300 7.98 -12.78 -8.54
CA ARG A 300 8.55 -13.42 -7.36
C ARG A 300 10.07 -13.41 -7.48
N LEU A 301 10.72 -12.92 -6.44
CA LEU A 301 12.17 -12.89 -6.27
C LEU A 301 12.57 -13.88 -5.19
N GLU A 302 13.71 -14.54 -5.37
CA GLU A 302 14.30 -15.31 -4.29
C GLU A 302 15.12 -14.41 -3.37
N LEU A 303 15.15 -14.71 -2.09
CA LEU A 303 15.86 -13.89 -1.09
C LEU A 303 17.38 -13.77 -1.41
N ALA A 304 17.92 -14.79 -2.08
CA ALA A 304 19.30 -14.83 -2.55
C ALA A 304 19.58 -13.82 -3.69
N ASP A 305 18.54 -13.38 -4.40
CA ASP A 305 18.65 -12.41 -5.50
C ASP A 305 18.77 -10.97 -4.98
N LEU A 306 18.41 -10.73 -3.72
CA LEU A 306 18.53 -9.44 -3.06
C LEU A 306 19.96 -9.20 -2.52
N LYS A 307 20.95 -9.37 -3.40
CA LYS A 307 22.36 -9.07 -3.07
C LYS A 307 22.63 -7.59 -3.31
N THR A 308 23.28 -6.95 -2.36
CA THR A 308 23.74 -5.57 -2.53
C THR A 308 24.93 -5.54 -3.52
N GLU A 309 24.93 -4.55 -4.40
CA GLU A 309 26.12 -4.25 -5.21
C GLU A 309 27.32 -3.96 -4.29
N ALA A 310 28.50 -4.43 -4.68
CA ALA A 310 29.73 -4.10 -3.95
C ALA A 310 29.94 -2.58 -3.96
N ALA A 311 30.36 -2.02 -2.83
CA ALA A 311 30.74 -0.61 -2.77
C ALA A 311 31.88 -0.38 -3.78
N LYS A 312 31.65 0.51 -4.77
CA LYS A 312 32.68 1.00 -5.69
C LYS A 312 33.55 2.04 -5.00
#